data_b450b87db15c802aebb9285118b48463
#
_entry.id   b450b87db15c802aebb9285118b48463
#
_cell.length_a   1.000
_cell.length_b   1.000
_cell.length_c   1.000
_cell.angle_alpha   90.00
_cell.angle_beta   90.00
_cell.angle_gamma   90.00
#
_symmetry.space_group_name_H-M   'P 1'
#
loop_
_entity.id
_entity.type
_entity.pdbx_description
1 polymer ?
#
loop_
_entity_poly.entity_id
_entity_poly.type
_entity_poly.pdbx_seq_one_letter_code
_entity_poly.pdbx_strand_id
1 'polypeptide(L)'
;TGEDALLKRATVLGNFNPRDYMERRVWITARDGERIPVSLVWHRDCPAQDSPMFITGYGAYEISSDPGFSVSRLSMLDRGVLYAVPHIRGGGEMGRAWYEQGRRLNKKHSFEDFVDATRALQKAHLADAWRTVANGGSAGGLLMGAIANMAPECYAGVEADVPFVDALTSILDPDLPLTVTEWDEWGDPLHDPEVYQYMKSYTPYENVPVAVLEGGNDEAAGDGSADGAATGAVAAAQFPRIFITTSMNDTRVLYVEPLKWLARLQSAGVDAVAKIEVEAGHGGLSGRYKQWEEVSYENAWCMDVMGLAH
;
A
#
# COMPACT_ATOMS: atom_id res chain seq x y z
N THR A 1 -21.70 -12.96 36.35
CA THR A 1 -20.63 -13.31 37.31
C THR A 1 -19.31 -12.59 37.01
N GLY A 2 -19.10 -12.07 35.77
CA GLY A 2 -17.86 -11.39 35.36
C GLY A 2 -16.65 -12.30 35.15
N GLU A 3 -16.87 -13.62 35.13
CA GLU A 3 -15.84 -14.60 34.75
C GLU A 3 -16.00 -15.00 33.28
N ASP A 4 -14.91 -14.85 32.51
CA ASP A 4 -14.82 -15.29 31.12
C ASP A 4 -14.47 -16.77 31.08
N ALA A 5 -15.20 -17.55 30.26
CA ALA A 5 -14.89 -18.94 29.98
C ALA A 5 -14.50 -19.13 28.51
N LEU A 6 -13.33 -19.73 28.27
CA LEU A 6 -12.91 -20.08 26.91
C LEU A 6 -13.82 -21.19 26.36
N LEU A 7 -14.65 -20.85 25.37
CA LEU A 7 -15.58 -21.81 24.75
C LEU A 7 -14.92 -22.59 23.62
N LYS A 8 -14.08 -21.96 22.82
CA LYS A 8 -13.40 -22.58 21.68
C LYS A 8 -12.12 -21.82 21.33
N ARG A 9 -11.10 -22.54 20.94
CA ARG A 9 -9.85 -22.01 20.36
C ARG A 9 -9.67 -22.58 18.97
N ALA A 10 -9.36 -21.74 17.98
CA ALA A 10 -8.97 -22.20 16.66
C ALA A 10 -7.64 -22.95 16.75
N THR A 11 -7.55 -24.09 16.08
CA THR A 11 -6.31 -24.86 16.02
C THR A 11 -5.38 -24.24 14.99
N VAL A 12 -4.16 -23.94 15.41
CA VAL A 12 -3.05 -23.59 14.52
C VAL A 12 -2.17 -24.83 14.38
N LEU A 13 -1.96 -25.27 13.14
CA LEU A 13 -1.16 -26.44 12.86
C LEU A 13 0.34 -26.11 12.99
N GLY A 14 1.15 -27.11 13.27
CA GLY A 14 2.59 -26.96 13.49
C GLY A 14 2.96 -26.66 14.95
N ASN A 15 4.15 -26.15 15.15
CA ASN A 15 4.71 -25.87 16.48
C ASN A 15 4.36 -24.46 16.99
N PHE A 16 3.17 -23.94 16.68
CA PHE A 16 2.75 -22.61 17.09
C PHE A 16 2.66 -22.49 18.62
N ASN A 17 3.40 -21.52 19.15
CA ASN A 17 3.29 -21.10 20.55
C ASN A 17 3.11 -19.57 20.59
N PRO A 18 1.98 -19.03 21.06
CA PRO A 18 1.71 -17.59 21.05
C PRO A 18 2.72 -16.78 21.87
N ARG A 19 3.46 -17.42 22.80
CA ARG A 19 4.49 -16.76 23.60
C ARG A 19 5.77 -16.46 22.82
N ASP A 20 5.91 -17.00 21.61
CA ASP A 20 7.06 -16.74 20.76
C ASP A 20 6.91 -15.45 19.96
N TYR A 21 5.74 -14.85 19.98
CA TYR A 21 5.44 -13.61 19.27
C TYR A 21 5.30 -12.46 20.26
N MET A 22 5.91 -11.34 19.90
CA MET A 22 5.89 -10.09 20.63
C MET A 22 5.03 -9.08 19.89
N GLU A 23 4.33 -8.23 20.64
CA GLU A 23 3.52 -7.15 20.08
C GLU A 23 3.79 -5.84 20.82
N ARG A 24 3.66 -4.74 20.10
CA ARG A 24 3.81 -3.41 20.66
C ARG A 24 3.02 -2.39 19.87
N ARG A 25 2.41 -1.42 20.55
CA ARG A 25 1.94 -0.19 19.90
C ARG A 25 2.93 0.93 20.18
N VAL A 26 3.37 1.58 19.11
CA VAL A 26 4.21 2.78 19.17
C VAL A 26 3.43 3.96 18.60
N TRP A 27 3.86 5.17 18.96
CA TRP A 27 3.30 6.42 18.44
C TRP A 27 4.39 7.17 17.72
N ILE A 28 4.18 7.45 16.45
CA ILE A 28 5.08 8.30 15.67
C ILE A 28 4.48 9.71 15.57
N THR A 29 5.32 10.70 15.27
CA THR A 29 4.87 12.06 14.97
C THR A 29 5.02 12.28 13.47
N ALA A 30 3.91 12.57 12.79
CA ALA A 30 3.89 12.91 11.38
C ALA A 30 4.52 14.29 11.13
N ARG A 31 4.79 14.61 9.87
CA ARG A 31 5.40 15.87 9.45
C ARG A 31 4.59 17.12 9.83
N ASP A 32 3.28 16.96 9.96
CA ASP A 32 2.34 18.04 10.37
C ASP A 32 2.11 18.09 11.90
N GLY A 33 2.77 17.20 12.66
CA GLY A 33 2.69 17.14 14.12
C GLY A 33 1.65 16.18 14.67
N GLU A 34 0.81 15.57 13.83
CA GLU A 34 -0.18 14.58 14.27
C GLU A 34 0.50 13.31 14.81
N ARG A 35 -0.18 12.65 15.77
CA ARG A 35 0.31 11.44 16.42
C ARG A 35 -0.35 10.22 15.81
N ILE A 36 0.43 9.40 15.10
CA ILE A 36 -0.04 8.21 14.39
C ILE A 36 0.31 6.97 15.21
N PRO A 37 -0.69 6.16 15.64
CA PRO A 37 -0.43 4.88 16.26
C PRO A 37 0.04 3.87 15.22
N VAL A 38 1.02 3.04 15.58
CA VAL A 38 1.53 1.94 14.75
C VAL A 38 1.55 0.67 15.57
N SER A 39 0.84 -0.36 15.13
CA SER A 39 0.88 -1.70 15.72
C SER A 39 2.02 -2.49 15.09
N LEU A 40 2.84 -3.10 15.94
CA LEU A 40 3.97 -3.93 15.55
C LEU A 40 3.79 -5.34 16.10
N VAL A 41 4.14 -6.35 15.31
CA VAL A 41 4.25 -7.74 15.76
C VAL A 41 5.48 -8.39 15.13
N TRP A 42 6.19 -9.23 15.91
CA TRP A 42 7.39 -9.93 15.46
C TRP A 42 7.60 -11.21 16.27
N HIS A 43 8.34 -12.17 15.71
CA HIS A 43 8.82 -13.32 16.46
C HIS A 43 9.96 -12.89 17.39
N ARG A 44 10.07 -13.48 18.61
CA ARG A 44 11.11 -13.11 19.61
C ARG A 44 12.54 -13.17 19.06
N ASP A 45 12.78 -14.06 18.09
CA ASP A 45 14.09 -14.24 17.47
C ASP A 45 14.29 -13.31 16.23
N CYS A 46 13.35 -12.39 15.97
CA CYS A 46 13.51 -11.35 14.95
C CYS A 46 14.76 -10.50 15.29
N PRO A 47 15.52 -10.08 14.28
CA PRO A 47 16.64 -9.17 14.50
C PRO A 47 16.23 -7.95 15.31
N ALA A 48 17.07 -7.58 16.30
CA ALA A 48 16.78 -6.45 17.18
C ALA A 48 16.92 -5.10 16.47
N GLN A 49 17.62 -5.07 15.35
CA GLN A 49 17.88 -3.88 14.54
C GLN A 49 17.83 -4.22 13.05
N ASP A 50 17.36 -3.23 12.27
CA ASP A 50 17.34 -3.26 10.81
C ASP A 50 16.69 -4.55 10.26
N SER A 51 15.53 -4.92 10.84
CA SER A 51 14.76 -6.10 10.43
C SER A 51 14.18 -5.94 9.02
N PRO A 52 14.00 -7.02 8.25
CA PRO A 52 13.06 -6.99 7.14
C PRO A 52 11.68 -6.61 7.67
N MET A 53 10.96 -5.74 6.96
CA MET A 53 9.66 -5.26 7.40
C MET A 53 8.60 -5.47 6.32
N PHE A 54 7.44 -5.97 6.76
CA PHE A 54 6.21 -5.93 5.98
C PHE A 54 5.26 -4.92 6.62
N ILE A 55 4.92 -3.87 5.89
CA ILE A 55 4.07 -2.78 6.37
C ILE A 55 2.81 -2.68 5.51
N THR A 56 1.64 -2.74 6.14
CA THR A 56 0.36 -2.76 5.43
C THR A 56 -0.56 -1.64 5.89
N GLY A 57 -1.39 -1.12 4.96
CA GLY A 57 -2.35 -0.06 5.27
C GLY A 57 -3.49 0.04 4.27
N TYR A 58 -4.52 0.79 4.65
CA TYR A 58 -5.71 1.03 3.84
C TYR A 58 -6.03 2.53 3.73
N GLY A 59 -6.44 3.17 4.83
CA GLY A 59 -6.58 4.62 4.96
C GLY A 59 -7.74 5.24 4.19
N ALA A 60 -8.87 4.56 4.06
CA ALA A 60 -10.06 5.06 3.37
C ALA A 60 -11.36 4.54 3.99
N TYR A 61 -12.48 5.18 3.69
CA TYR A 61 -13.86 4.78 4.03
C TYR A 61 -14.13 4.60 5.54
N GLU A 62 -13.37 5.26 6.41
CA GLU A 62 -13.47 5.06 7.87
C GLU A 62 -13.21 3.60 8.32
N ILE A 63 -12.61 2.78 7.43
CA ILE A 63 -12.30 1.38 7.74
C ILE A 63 -11.07 1.34 8.66
N SER A 64 -11.24 0.70 9.82
CA SER A 64 -10.13 0.48 10.77
C SER A 64 -9.32 -0.73 10.37
N SER A 65 -7.99 -0.56 10.32
CA SER A 65 -7.02 -1.64 10.13
C SER A 65 -6.70 -2.30 11.47
N ASP A 66 -7.62 -3.13 11.96
CA ASP A 66 -7.46 -3.79 13.26
C ASP A 66 -6.36 -4.86 13.22
N PRO A 67 -5.43 -4.87 14.20
CA PRO A 67 -4.36 -5.86 14.28
C PRO A 67 -4.90 -7.21 14.75
N GLY A 68 -5.51 -7.97 13.83
CA GLY A 68 -6.04 -9.30 14.09
C GLY A 68 -4.99 -10.40 13.94
N PHE A 69 -5.25 -11.58 14.54
CA PHE A 69 -4.46 -12.76 14.33
C PHE A 69 -4.64 -13.34 12.93
N SER A 70 -3.54 -13.73 12.27
CA SER A 70 -3.55 -14.40 10.96
C SER A 70 -2.54 -15.54 10.94
N VAL A 71 -3.00 -16.74 10.53
CA VAL A 71 -2.14 -17.92 10.38
C VAL A 71 -1.11 -17.74 9.26
N SER A 72 -1.52 -17.12 8.15
CA SER A 72 -0.62 -16.87 7.01
C SER A 72 0.53 -15.92 7.35
N ARG A 73 0.28 -14.95 8.22
CA ARG A 73 1.31 -14.01 8.71
C ARG A 73 2.42 -14.70 9.48
N LEU A 74 2.14 -15.83 10.15
CA LEU A 74 3.15 -16.57 10.90
C LEU A 74 4.33 -16.97 10.01
N SER A 75 4.08 -17.27 8.74
CA SER A 75 5.14 -17.60 7.78
C SER A 75 6.19 -16.50 7.64
N MET A 76 5.78 -15.24 7.65
CA MET A 76 6.70 -14.09 7.62
C MET A 76 7.36 -13.88 8.99
N LEU A 77 6.58 -13.93 10.08
CA LEU A 77 7.07 -13.70 11.43
C LEU A 77 8.15 -14.73 11.82
N ASP A 78 7.94 -16.02 11.49
CA ASP A 78 8.88 -17.11 11.79
C ASP A 78 10.19 -16.98 11.00
N ARG A 79 10.22 -16.15 9.96
CA ARG A 79 11.42 -15.82 9.17
C ARG A 79 12.07 -14.50 9.59
N GLY A 80 11.65 -13.92 10.72
CA GLY A 80 12.24 -12.73 11.30
C GLY A 80 11.75 -11.42 10.68
N VAL A 81 10.59 -11.41 10.01
CA VAL A 81 9.97 -10.19 9.49
C VAL A 81 9.29 -9.42 10.63
N LEU A 82 9.54 -8.13 10.72
CA LEU A 82 8.74 -7.19 11.51
C LEU A 82 7.47 -6.86 10.72
N TYR A 83 6.31 -7.13 11.29
CA TYR A 83 5.03 -6.78 10.68
C TYR A 83 4.48 -5.50 11.31
N ALA A 84 4.16 -4.50 10.49
CA ALA A 84 3.73 -3.18 10.92
C ALA A 84 2.38 -2.79 10.32
N VAL A 85 1.51 -2.19 11.14
CA VAL A 85 0.22 -1.63 10.72
C VAL A 85 0.13 -0.20 11.25
N PRO A 86 0.45 0.82 10.46
CA PRO A 86 0.18 2.20 10.80
C PRO A 86 -1.31 2.49 10.66
N HIS A 87 -1.90 3.10 11.70
CA HIS A 87 -3.30 3.48 11.75
C HIS A 87 -3.45 4.91 11.23
N ILE A 88 -3.40 5.03 9.90
CA ILE A 88 -3.31 6.30 9.19
C ILE A 88 -4.64 7.02 9.07
N ARG A 89 -4.62 8.33 8.86
CA ARG A 89 -5.82 9.13 8.56
C ARG A 89 -6.57 8.59 7.34
N GLY A 90 -7.88 8.76 7.34
CA GLY A 90 -8.80 8.12 6.38
C GLY A 90 -9.39 6.79 6.89
N GLY A 91 -8.75 6.15 7.89
CA GLY A 91 -9.31 5.07 8.69
C GLY A 91 -10.19 5.58 9.84
N GLY A 92 -10.79 4.63 10.58
CA GLY A 92 -11.69 4.92 11.71
C GLY A 92 -11.05 4.78 13.08
N GLU A 93 -9.78 4.40 13.18
CA GLU A 93 -9.11 3.98 14.41
C GLU A 93 -9.10 5.04 15.50
N MET A 94 -9.03 6.31 15.12
CA MET A 94 -9.06 7.47 16.03
C MET A 94 -10.39 8.22 15.97
N GLY A 95 -11.45 7.61 15.42
CA GLY A 95 -12.78 8.17 15.31
C GLY A 95 -13.01 9.04 14.08
N ARG A 96 -14.21 9.64 13.99
CA ARG A 96 -14.70 10.35 12.81
C ARG A 96 -13.77 11.46 12.31
N ALA A 97 -13.20 12.25 13.22
CA ALA A 97 -12.29 13.32 12.85
C ALA A 97 -11.03 12.81 12.13
N TRP A 98 -10.56 11.61 12.49
CA TRP A 98 -9.42 10.94 11.86
C TRP A 98 -9.72 10.58 10.41
N TYR A 99 -10.92 10.06 10.16
CA TYR A 99 -11.41 9.80 8.82
C TYR A 99 -11.52 11.08 7.98
N GLU A 100 -12.18 12.12 8.51
CA GLU A 100 -12.39 13.39 7.79
C GLU A 100 -11.06 14.07 7.39
N GLN A 101 -10.00 13.88 8.16
CA GLN A 101 -8.67 14.40 7.85
C GLN A 101 -7.91 13.58 6.79
N GLY A 102 -8.46 12.47 6.30
CA GLY A 102 -7.83 11.61 5.30
C GLY A 102 -8.68 11.35 4.07
N ARG A 103 -9.72 12.16 3.80
CA ARG A 103 -10.56 12.01 2.60
C ARG A 103 -10.68 13.29 1.78
N ARG A 104 -11.18 13.20 0.57
CA ARG A 104 -11.38 14.33 -0.37
C ARG A 104 -10.10 15.17 -0.50
N LEU A 105 -10.17 16.47 -0.31
CA LEU A 105 -9.02 17.39 -0.38
C LEU A 105 -7.98 17.19 0.75
N ASN A 106 -8.23 16.28 1.68
CA ASN A 106 -7.28 15.88 2.73
C ASN A 106 -6.62 14.51 2.47
N LYS A 107 -6.91 13.86 1.33
CA LYS A 107 -6.49 12.48 1.04
C LYS A 107 -4.98 12.25 1.15
N LYS A 108 -4.17 13.23 0.79
CA LYS A 108 -2.71 13.12 0.88
C LYS A 108 -2.20 12.86 2.29
N HIS A 109 -2.92 13.26 3.34
CA HIS A 109 -2.53 12.95 4.71
C HIS A 109 -2.45 11.44 4.96
N SER A 110 -3.32 10.63 4.32
CA SER A 110 -3.22 9.15 4.44
C SER A 110 -1.87 8.64 3.91
N PHE A 111 -1.42 9.15 2.78
CA PHE A 111 -0.15 8.76 2.15
C PHE A 111 1.05 9.25 2.95
N GLU A 112 0.99 10.51 3.39
CA GLU A 112 2.02 11.16 4.20
C GLU A 112 2.20 10.44 5.54
N ASP A 113 1.11 10.08 6.22
CA ASP A 113 1.12 9.33 7.47
C ASP A 113 1.81 7.98 7.31
N PHE A 114 1.50 7.26 6.22
CA PHE A 114 2.11 5.96 5.95
C PHE A 114 3.62 6.08 5.69
N VAL A 115 4.03 7.04 4.89
CA VAL A 115 5.45 7.33 4.62
C VAL A 115 6.17 7.75 5.90
N ASP A 116 5.57 8.63 6.70
CA ASP A 116 6.18 9.12 7.94
C ASP A 116 6.30 8.01 8.99
N ALA A 117 5.30 7.10 9.06
CA ALA A 117 5.39 5.90 9.90
C ALA A 117 6.55 5.00 9.44
N THR A 118 6.66 4.73 8.13
CA THR A 118 7.74 3.92 7.56
C THR A 118 9.11 4.52 7.88
N ARG A 119 9.31 5.81 7.58
CA ARG A 119 10.57 6.52 7.87
C ARG A 119 10.92 6.54 9.35
N ALA A 120 9.92 6.71 10.23
CA ALA A 120 10.15 6.69 11.67
C ALA A 120 10.65 5.33 12.18
N LEU A 121 10.09 4.22 11.66
CA LEU A 121 10.54 2.87 12.02
C LEU A 121 11.96 2.60 11.50
N GLN A 122 12.28 3.03 10.28
CA GLN A 122 13.62 2.92 9.69
C GLN A 122 14.64 3.78 10.44
N LYS A 123 14.30 5.03 10.74
CA LYS A 123 15.16 5.93 11.52
C LYS A 123 15.42 5.43 12.93
N ALA A 124 14.47 4.70 13.51
CA ALA A 124 14.61 4.06 14.83
C ALA A 124 15.41 2.75 14.75
N HIS A 125 15.94 2.38 13.58
CA HIS A 125 16.62 1.10 13.32
C HIS A 125 15.77 -0.15 13.66
N LEU A 126 14.46 -0.04 13.58
CA LEU A 126 13.57 -1.19 13.70
C LEU A 126 13.40 -1.93 12.37
N ALA A 127 13.54 -1.21 11.25
CA ALA A 127 13.38 -1.73 9.90
C ALA A 127 14.47 -1.24 8.96
N ASP A 128 14.81 -2.08 7.97
CA ASP A 128 15.72 -1.77 6.88
C ASP A 128 14.95 -1.36 5.62
N ALA A 129 15.24 -0.18 5.05
CA ALA A 129 14.58 0.31 3.84
C ALA A 129 14.74 -0.64 2.65
N TRP A 130 15.93 -1.22 2.49
CA TRP A 130 16.26 -2.17 1.40
C TRP A 130 15.60 -3.55 1.58
N ARG A 131 14.92 -3.76 2.69
CA ARG A 131 14.20 -4.98 3.05
C ARG A 131 12.78 -4.68 3.54
N THR A 132 12.25 -3.50 3.18
CA THR A 132 10.87 -3.11 3.49
C THR A 132 9.97 -3.35 2.30
N VAL A 133 8.92 -4.14 2.49
CA VAL A 133 7.82 -4.32 1.53
C VAL A 133 6.56 -3.68 2.10
N ALA A 134 5.94 -2.79 1.31
CA ALA A 134 4.63 -2.21 1.61
C ALA A 134 3.53 -2.98 0.88
N ASN A 135 2.38 -3.17 1.54
CA ASN A 135 1.23 -3.87 0.99
C ASN A 135 -0.07 -3.12 1.25
N GLY A 136 -0.99 -3.20 0.29
CA GLY A 136 -2.34 -2.68 0.41
C GLY A 136 -3.22 -3.03 -0.77
N GLY A 137 -4.51 -3.27 -0.49
CA GLY A 137 -5.46 -3.69 -1.51
C GLY A 137 -6.56 -2.65 -1.78
N SER A 138 -7.13 -2.66 -2.99
CA SER A 138 -8.24 -1.77 -3.37
C SER A 138 -7.87 -0.29 -3.19
N ALA A 139 -8.55 0.46 -2.32
CA ALA A 139 -8.14 1.80 -1.91
C ALA A 139 -6.76 1.83 -1.23
N GLY A 140 -6.38 0.76 -0.52
CA GLY A 140 -5.00 0.55 -0.05
C GLY A 140 -4.01 0.35 -1.19
N GLY A 141 -4.46 -0.15 -2.34
CA GLY A 141 -3.65 -0.22 -3.56
C GLY A 141 -3.38 1.16 -4.17
N LEU A 142 -4.33 2.10 -4.08
CA LEU A 142 -4.08 3.51 -4.39
C LEU A 142 -3.03 4.09 -3.45
N LEU A 143 -3.13 3.82 -2.13
CA LEU A 143 -2.10 4.18 -1.16
C LEU A 143 -0.73 3.63 -1.60
N MET A 144 -0.64 2.36 -2.00
CA MET A 144 0.61 1.73 -2.43
C MET A 144 1.24 2.43 -3.63
N GLY A 145 0.47 2.72 -4.67
CA GLY A 145 0.98 3.44 -5.83
C GLY A 145 1.38 4.89 -5.51
N ALA A 146 0.62 5.57 -4.63
CA ALA A 146 0.92 6.93 -4.21
C ALA A 146 2.23 7.00 -3.41
N ILE A 147 2.45 6.09 -2.45
CA ILE A 147 3.69 6.09 -1.64
C ILE A 147 4.92 5.67 -2.46
N ALA A 148 4.75 4.77 -3.44
CA ALA A 148 5.82 4.41 -4.36
C ALA A 148 6.31 5.61 -5.17
N ASN A 149 5.38 6.48 -5.60
CA ASN A 149 5.72 7.73 -6.29
C ASN A 149 6.29 8.79 -5.34
N MET A 150 5.81 8.85 -4.09
CA MET A 150 6.13 9.90 -3.12
C MET A 150 7.45 9.68 -2.39
N ALA A 151 7.79 8.43 -2.08
CA ALA A 151 8.93 8.06 -1.24
C ALA A 151 9.53 6.70 -1.66
N PRO A 152 9.95 6.55 -2.93
CA PRO A 152 10.44 5.28 -3.46
C PRO A 152 11.62 4.72 -2.66
N GLU A 153 12.45 5.57 -2.09
CA GLU A 153 13.64 5.21 -1.29
C GLU A 153 13.30 4.47 0.01
N CYS A 154 12.03 4.50 0.44
CA CYS A 154 11.59 3.84 1.67
C CYS A 154 11.30 2.34 1.49
N TYR A 155 11.21 1.86 0.25
CA TYR A 155 10.67 0.54 -0.04
C TYR A 155 11.56 -0.23 -1.01
N ALA A 156 11.87 -1.49 -0.67
CA ALA A 156 12.48 -2.44 -1.60
C ALA A 156 11.44 -3.00 -2.59
N GLY A 157 10.19 -3.17 -2.11
CA GLY A 157 9.07 -3.60 -2.93
C GLY A 157 7.73 -3.08 -2.45
N VAL A 158 6.78 -3.09 -3.37
CA VAL A 158 5.38 -2.73 -3.11
C VAL A 158 4.49 -3.80 -3.73
N GLU A 159 3.65 -4.40 -2.90
CA GLU A 159 2.60 -5.33 -3.28
C GLU A 159 1.26 -4.60 -3.27
N ALA A 160 0.60 -4.57 -4.43
CA ALA A 160 -0.64 -3.86 -4.63
C ALA A 160 -1.74 -4.82 -5.09
N ASP A 161 -2.73 -5.08 -4.21
CA ASP A 161 -3.78 -6.06 -4.46
C ASP A 161 -5.03 -5.38 -5.01
N VAL A 162 -5.51 -5.85 -6.18
CA VAL A 162 -6.69 -5.29 -6.87
C VAL A 162 -6.73 -3.75 -6.81
N PRO A 163 -5.61 -3.06 -7.17
CA PRO A 163 -5.35 -1.70 -6.73
C PRO A 163 -6.12 -0.65 -7.53
N PHE A 164 -6.68 0.34 -6.83
CA PHE A 164 -7.38 1.49 -7.39
C PHE A 164 -6.39 2.58 -7.86
N VAL A 165 -5.65 2.30 -8.93
CA VAL A 165 -4.47 3.09 -9.34
C VAL A 165 -4.72 4.07 -10.48
N ASP A 166 -5.84 3.94 -11.20
CA ASP A 166 -6.28 4.88 -12.23
C ASP A 166 -7.52 5.66 -11.75
N ALA A 167 -7.50 6.00 -10.45
CA ALA A 167 -8.64 6.56 -9.73
C ALA A 167 -9.23 7.82 -10.39
N LEU A 168 -8.40 8.70 -10.93
CA LEU A 168 -8.89 9.91 -11.58
C LEU A 168 -9.77 9.56 -12.80
N THR A 169 -9.33 8.62 -13.65
CA THR A 169 -10.12 8.19 -14.82
C THR A 169 -11.44 7.57 -14.37
N SER A 170 -11.43 6.66 -13.40
CA SER A 170 -12.62 5.98 -12.93
C SER A 170 -13.62 6.92 -12.25
N ILE A 171 -13.14 7.87 -11.45
CA ILE A 171 -14.02 8.84 -10.74
C ILE A 171 -14.56 9.94 -11.67
N LEU A 172 -13.99 10.11 -12.86
CA LEU A 172 -14.53 10.98 -13.91
C LEU A 172 -15.67 10.35 -14.72
N ASP A 173 -15.85 9.03 -14.65
CA ASP A 173 -16.86 8.31 -15.45
C ASP A 173 -18.10 8.00 -14.58
N PRO A 174 -19.19 8.81 -14.66
CA PRO A 174 -20.38 8.63 -13.85
C PRO A 174 -21.22 7.39 -14.26
N ASP A 175 -20.92 6.76 -15.39
CA ASP A 175 -21.62 5.56 -15.85
C ASP A 175 -21.06 4.28 -15.17
N LEU A 176 -19.90 4.36 -14.52
CA LEU A 176 -19.40 3.26 -13.71
C LEU A 176 -20.21 3.09 -12.42
N PRO A 177 -20.51 1.85 -12.00
CA PRO A 177 -21.50 1.56 -10.93
C PRO A 177 -21.21 2.23 -9.58
N LEU A 178 -19.95 2.52 -9.26
CA LEU A 178 -19.56 3.06 -7.95
C LEU A 178 -19.25 4.56 -8.00
N THR A 179 -18.93 5.13 -9.14
CA THR A 179 -18.35 6.48 -9.26
C THR A 179 -19.12 7.55 -8.49
N VAL A 180 -20.42 7.68 -8.74
CA VAL A 180 -21.22 8.75 -8.10
C VAL A 180 -21.27 8.62 -6.58
N THR A 181 -21.31 7.39 -6.05
CA THR A 181 -21.28 7.14 -4.61
C THR A 181 -19.89 7.35 -4.01
N GLU A 182 -18.85 7.16 -4.79
CA GLU A 182 -17.45 7.33 -4.40
C GLU A 182 -17.01 8.80 -4.33
N TRP A 183 -17.78 9.74 -4.89
CA TRP A 183 -17.51 11.17 -4.73
C TRP A 183 -17.53 11.62 -3.26
N ASP A 184 -18.22 10.89 -2.41
CA ASP A 184 -18.19 11.15 -0.97
C ASP A 184 -16.81 10.90 -0.34
N GLU A 185 -16.07 9.93 -0.85
CA GLU A 185 -14.72 9.58 -0.36
C GLU A 185 -13.63 10.40 -1.07
N TRP A 186 -13.68 10.48 -2.41
CA TRP A 186 -12.59 11.02 -3.23
C TRP A 186 -12.80 12.49 -3.63
N GLY A 187 -14.04 12.95 -3.63
CA GLY A 187 -14.48 14.22 -4.22
C GLY A 187 -15.02 14.02 -5.63
N ASP A 188 -15.57 15.07 -6.19
CA ASP A 188 -16.21 15.11 -7.52
C ASP A 188 -15.32 15.84 -8.53
N PRO A 189 -14.38 15.16 -9.21
CA PRO A 189 -13.48 15.78 -10.17
C PRO A 189 -14.17 16.14 -11.50
N LEU A 190 -15.36 15.59 -11.74
CA LEU A 190 -16.13 15.86 -12.96
C LEU A 190 -16.72 17.28 -12.96
N HIS A 191 -17.17 17.77 -11.80
CA HIS A 191 -17.83 19.05 -11.66
C HIS A 191 -16.99 20.09 -10.92
N ASP A 192 -15.90 19.69 -10.26
CA ASP A 192 -15.02 20.58 -9.49
C ASP A 192 -13.58 20.51 -9.99
N PRO A 193 -13.09 21.58 -10.67
CA PRO A 193 -11.71 21.64 -11.17
C PRO A 193 -10.64 21.58 -10.08
N GLU A 194 -10.92 22.05 -8.85
CA GLU A 194 -9.98 21.96 -7.73
C GLU A 194 -9.80 20.49 -7.32
N VAL A 195 -10.89 19.75 -7.19
CA VAL A 195 -10.86 18.30 -6.91
C VAL A 195 -10.11 17.54 -8.01
N TYR A 196 -10.37 17.89 -9.29
CA TYR A 196 -9.67 17.30 -10.41
C TYR A 196 -8.14 17.46 -10.31
N GLN A 197 -7.68 18.69 -10.09
CA GLN A 197 -6.25 18.98 -9.97
C GLN A 197 -5.64 18.28 -8.73
N TYR A 198 -6.37 18.27 -7.63
CA TYR A 198 -5.94 17.61 -6.42
C TYR A 198 -5.79 16.09 -6.61
N MET A 199 -6.80 15.41 -7.18
CA MET A 199 -6.74 13.99 -7.49
C MET A 199 -5.61 13.67 -8.48
N LYS A 200 -5.47 14.44 -9.55
CA LYS A 200 -4.39 14.30 -10.53
C LYS A 200 -3.01 14.35 -9.89
N SER A 201 -2.85 15.13 -8.83
CA SER A 201 -1.55 15.33 -8.16
C SER A 201 -1.10 14.14 -7.30
N TYR A 202 -1.95 13.12 -7.09
CA TYR A 202 -1.59 11.96 -6.28
C TYR A 202 -1.96 10.60 -6.92
N THR A 203 -2.87 10.57 -7.90
CA THR A 203 -3.29 9.31 -8.52
C THR A 203 -2.09 8.57 -9.12
N PRO A 204 -1.89 7.30 -8.78
CA PRO A 204 -0.66 6.57 -9.12
C PRO A 204 -0.36 6.53 -10.62
N TYR A 205 -1.36 6.29 -11.45
CA TYR A 205 -1.18 6.18 -12.90
C TYR A 205 -0.64 7.47 -13.53
N GLU A 206 -1.14 8.64 -13.15
CA GLU A 206 -0.70 9.94 -13.68
C GLU A 206 0.72 10.31 -13.24
N ASN A 207 1.17 9.79 -12.10
CA ASN A 207 2.40 10.22 -11.43
C ASN A 207 3.53 9.17 -11.51
N VAL A 208 3.43 8.15 -12.39
CA VAL A 208 4.55 7.23 -12.65
C VAL A 208 5.76 8.03 -13.14
N PRO A 209 6.96 7.80 -12.61
CA PRO A 209 8.17 8.49 -13.05
C PRO A 209 8.37 8.38 -14.55
N VAL A 210 8.74 9.48 -15.19
CA VAL A 210 9.14 9.45 -16.61
C VAL A 210 10.56 8.93 -16.68
N ALA A 211 10.81 7.86 -17.46
CA ALA A 211 12.15 7.40 -17.72
C ALA A 211 12.95 8.52 -18.36
N VAL A 212 14.01 8.95 -17.70
CA VAL A 212 15.03 9.78 -18.37
C VAL A 212 15.77 8.84 -19.31
N LEU A 213 15.42 8.88 -20.59
CA LEU A 213 16.20 8.21 -21.62
C LEU A 213 17.58 8.85 -21.62
N GLU A 214 18.58 8.15 -21.07
CA GLU A 214 19.97 8.54 -21.23
C GLU A 214 20.30 8.49 -22.73
N GLY A 215 20.59 9.64 -23.32
CA GLY A 215 21.20 9.77 -24.63
C GLY A 215 20.27 10.00 -25.82
N GLY A 216 19.58 11.10 -25.84
CA GLY A 216 19.01 11.69 -27.04
C GLY A 216 19.39 13.17 -27.11
N ASN A 217 20.42 13.50 -27.91
CA ASN A 217 20.62 14.86 -28.39
C ASN A 217 19.42 15.23 -29.26
N ASP A 218 18.47 15.95 -28.70
CA ASP A 218 17.51 16.71 -29.49
C ASP A 218 17.52 18.17 -29.04
N GLU A 219 18.31 18.94 -29.76
CA GLU A 219 18.11 20.38 -29.88
C GLU A 219 16.75 20.62 -30.56
N ALA A 220 15.73 21.02 -29.84
CA ALA A 220 14.59 21.72 -30.41
C ALA A 220 13.90 22.62 -29.40
N ALA A 221 14.13 23.90 -29.58
CA ALA A 221 13.23 25.04 -29.47
C ALA A 221 12.35 25.18 -28.19
N GLY A 222 12.70 26.23 -27.42
CA GLY A 222 11.95 26.77 -26.33
C GLY A 222 10.56 27.29 -26.69
N ASP A 223 9.74 27.26 -25.67
CA ASP A 223 8.94 28.42 -25.27
C ASP A 223 8.68 28.33 -23.75
N GLY A 224 8.93 29.43 -23.09
CA GLY A 224 8.92 29.50 -21.63
C GLY A 224 7.52 29.67 -21.08
N SER A 225 7.17 28.83 -20.13
CA SER A 225 6.35 29.20 -18.98
C SER A 225 6.82 28.41 -17.76
N ALA A 226 7.58 29.08 -16.89
CA ALA A 226 7.97 28.60 -15.58
C ALA A 226 6.75 28.72 -14.66
N ASP A 227 6.15 27.60 -14.29
CA ASP A 227 5.54 27.34 -12.98
C ASP A 227 5.16 25.84 -12.94
N GLY A 228 6.12 25.04 -12.61
CA GLY A 228 5.96 23.61 -12.31
C GLY A 228 6.94 23.25 -11.22
N ALA A 229 6.42 22.94 -10.02
CA ALA A 229 7.23 22.39 -8.95
C ALA A 229 8.03 21.21 -9.52
N ALA A 230 9.36 21.29 -9.43
CA ALA A 230 10.27 20.23 -9.85
C ALA A 230 10.03 19.01 -8.96
N THR A 231 9.20 18.08 -9.42
CA THR A 231 9.20 16.70 -8.94
C THR A 231 10.54 16.15 -9.45
N GLY A 232 11.51 15.98 -8.54
CA GLY A 232 12.80 15.39 -8.88
C GLY A 232 12.56 14.05 -9.55
N ALA A 233 13.04 13.90 -10.79
CA ALA A 233 12.96 12.64 -11.50
C ALA A 233 13.75 11.58 -10.73
N VAL A 234 13.04 10.68 -10.04
CA VAL A 234 13.64 9.50 -9.42
C VAL A 234 14.05 8.57 -10.55
N ALA A 235 15.32 8.20 -10.62
CA ALA A 235 15.78 7.22 -11.59
C ALA A 235 15.01 5.90 -11.39
N ALA A 236 14.60 5.23 -12.47
CA ALA A 236 13.88 3.95 -12.42
C ALA A 236 14.61 2.89 -11.58
N ALA A 237 15.94 2.95 -11.52
CA ALA A 237 16.79 2.10 -10.68
C ALA A 237 16.61 2.32 -9.15
N GLN A 238 15.92 3.37 -8.73
CA GLN A 238 15.65 3.68 -7.32
C GLN A 238 14.17 3.45 -6.96
N PHE A 239 13.34 3.06 -7.94
CA PHE A 239 11.94 2.76 -7.70
C PHE A 239 11.79 1.34 -7.13
N PRO A 240 10.86 1.11 -6.18
CA PRO A 240 10.67 -0.23 -5.62
C PRO A 240 10.23 -1.22 -6.70
N ARG A 241 10.54 -2.49 -6.51
CA ARG A 241 9.92 -3.56 -7.30
C ARG A 241 8.41 -3.58 -7.04
N ILE A 242 7.60 -3.75 -8.07
CA ILE A 242 6.14 -3.72 -7.95
C ILE A 242 5.54 -5.08 -8.28
N PHE A 243 4.74 -5.61 -7.37
CA PHE A 243 3.90 -6.77 -7.61
C PHE A 243 2.43 -6.39 -7.54
N ILE A 244 1.69 -6.74 -8.56
CA ILE A 244 0.26 -6.42 -8.69
C ILE A 244 -0.53 -7.72 -8.72
N THR A 245 -1.57 -7.83 -7.90
CA THR A 245 -2.61 -8.83 -8.10
C THR A 245 -3.88 -8.19 -8.65
N THR A 246 -4.59 -8.84 -9.56
CA THR A 246 -5.87 -8.34 -10.07
C THR A 246 -6.75 -9.49 -10.56
N SER A 247 -8.04 -9.25 -10.73
CA SER A 247 -9.00 -10.25 -11.20
C SER A 247 -9.84 -9.73 -12.37
N MET A 248 -9.97 -10.55 -13.41
CA MET A 248 -10.77 -10.19 -14.60
C MET A 248 -12.25 -9.97 -14.32
N ASN A 249 -12.78 -10.56 -13.25
CA ASN A 249 -14.18 -10.43 -12.84
C ASN A 249 -14.37 -9.43 -11.68
N ASP A 250 -13.40 -8.57 -11.45
CA ASP A 250 -13.51 -7.52 -10.46
C ASP A 250 -14.49 -6.44 -10.95
N THR A 251 -15.58 -6.25 -10.19
CA THR A 251 -16.64 -5.27 -10.48
C THR A 251 -16.50 -3.99 -9.65
N ARG A 252 -15.53 -3.92 -8.73
CA ARG A 252 -15.28 -2.75 -7.88
C ARG A 252 -14.13 -1.91 -8.42
N VAL A 253 -13.01 -2.57 -8.69
CA VAL A 253 -11.83 -1.96 -9.32
C VAL A 253 -11.59 -2.71 -10.62
N LEU A 254 -11.85 -2.06 -11.73
CA LEU A 254 -11.73 -2.70 -13.04
C LEU A 254 -10.28 -3.16 -13.28
N TYR A 255 -10.11 -4.41 -13.71
CA TYR A 255 -8.79 -4.99 -13.99
C TYR A 255 -7.96 -4.19 -15.00
N VAL A 256 -8.59 -3.33 -15.79
CA VAL A 256 -7.91 -2.45 -16.73
C VAL A 256 -7.03 -1.41 -16.03
N GLU A 257 -7.40 -0.96 -14.82
CA GLU A 257 -6.62 0.03 -14.06
C GLU A 257 -5.23 -0.50 -13.71
N PRO A 258 -5.09 -1.63 -12.99
CA PRO A 258 -3.78 -2.19 -12.70
C PRO A 258 -2.99 -2.59 -13.95
N LEU A 259 -3.64 -3.02 -15.04
CA LEU A 259 -2.93 -3.34 -16.28
C LEU A 259 -2.39 -2.09 -17.00
N LYS A 260 -3.14 -1.00 -17.01
CA LYS A 260 -2.65 0.30 -17.52
C LYS A 260 -1.45 0.78 -16.70
N TRP A 261 -1.56 0.69 -15.38
CA TRP A 261 -0.48 1.08 -14.47
C TRP A 261 0.77 0.21 -14.67
N LEU A 262 0.61 -1.13 -14.76
CA LEU A 262 1.69 -2.06 -15.08
C LEU A 262 2.43 -1.66 -16.36
N ALA A 263 1.69 -1.44 -17.44
CA ALA A 263 2.28 -1.07 -18.72
C ALA A 263 3.06 0.24 -18.64
N ARG A 264 2.55 1.22 -17.88
CA ARG A 264 3.22 2.51 -17.67
C ARG A 264 4.47 2.38 -16.81
N LEU A 265 4.44 1.58 -15.74
CA LEU A 265 5.60 1.26 -14.91
C LEU A 265 6.70 0.59 -15.72
N GLN A 266 6.35 -0.44 -16.51
CA GLN A 266 7.31 -1.15 -17.36
C GLN A 266 7.90 -0.23 -18.45
N SER A 267 7.08 0.66 -19.03
CA SER A 267 7.56 1.66 -19.99
C SER A 267 8.50 2.69 -19.36
N ALA A 268 8.38 2.92 -18.07
CA ALA A 268 9.30 3.75 -17.28
C ALA A 268 10.57 3.00 -16.82
N GLY A 269 10.71 1.70 -17.15
CA GLY A 269 11.86 0.87 -16.74
C GLY A 269 11.77 0.32 -15.31
N VAL A 270 10.59 0.38 -14.67
CA VAL A 270 10.38 -0.17 -13.34
C VAL A 270 10.24 -1.70 -13.43
N ASP A 271 10.86 -2.42 -12.49
CA ASP A 271 10.65 -3.87 -12.30
C ASP A 271 9.25 -4.10 -11.74
N ALA A 272 8.28 -4.33 -12.63
CA ALA A 272 6.88 -4.51 -12.30
C ALA A 272 6.32 -5.77 -12.96
N VAL A 273 5.60 -6.57 -12.16
CA VAL A 273 4.94 -7.80 -12.60
C VAL A 273 3.51 -7.86 -12.08
N ALA A 274 2.64 -8.59 -12.78
CA ALA A 274 1.26 -8.80 -12.34
C ALA A 274 0.85 -10.27 -12.40
N LYS A 275 0.05 -10.70 -11.41
CA LYS A 275 -0.69 -11.95 -11.40
C LYS A 275 -2.17 -11.63 -11.63
N ILE A 276 -2.75 -12.22 -12.68
CA ILE A 276 -4.13 -11.99 -13.07
C ILE A 276 -4.95 -13.24 -12.77
N GLU A 277 -5.95 -13.10 -11.89
CA GLU A 277 -6.91 -14.15 -11.59
C GLU A 277 -8.08 -14.08 -12.59
N VAL A 278 -8.46 -15.21 -13.18
CA VAL A 278 -9.48 -15.26 -14.24
C VAL A 278 -10.83 -15.78 -13.77
N GLU A 279 -10.90 -16.44 -12.60
CA GLU A 279 -12.11 -17.08 -12.09
C GLU A 279 -12.76 -16.32 -10.93
N ALA A 280 -12.00 -15.48 -10.22
CA ALA A 280 -12.46 -14.76 -9.03
C ALA A 280 -12.84 -13.30 -9.34
N GLY A 281 -13.47 -12.64 -8.36
CA GLY A 281 -13.74 -11.20 -8.35
C GLY A 281 -12.81 -10.46 -7.37
N HIS A 282 -13.26 -9.30 -6.87
CA HIS A 282 -12.50 -8.40 -6.00
C HIS A 282 -11.92 -9.04 -4.73
N GLY A 283 -12.55 -10.06 -4.20
CA GLY A 283 -12.13 -10.75 -2.97
C GLY A 283 -11.20 -11.96 -3.18
N GLY A 284 -10.70 -12.18 -4.39
CA GLY A 284 -9.85 -13.34 -4.71
C GLY A 284 -10.62 -14.66 -4.78
N LEU A 285 -9.90 -15.77 -4.86
CA LEU A 285 -10.48 -17.11 -4.94
C LEU A 285 -11.20 -17.51 -3.65
N SER A 286 -12.35 -18.14 -3.77
CA SER A 286 -13.08 -18.70 -2.63
C SER A 286 -12.53 -20.08 -2.25
N GLY A 287 -12.50 -20.36 -0.93
CA GLY A 287 -12.02 -21.62 -0.38
C GLY A 287 -10.64 -21.52 0.26
N ARG A 288 -10.53 -22.04 1.50
CA ARG A 288 -9.37 -21.90 2.38
C ARG A 288 -8.03 -22.28 1.72
N TYR A 289 -7.99 -23.39 1.01
CA TYR A 289 -6.74 -23.88 0.44
C TYR A 289 -6.31 -23.07 -0.78
N LYS A 290 -7.25 -22.64 -1.62
CA LYS A 290 -6.94 -21.75 -2.77
C LYS A 290 -6.44 -20.40 -2.29
N GLN A 291 -7.05 -19.82 -1.25
CA GLN A 291 -6.56 -18.58 -0.63
C GLN A 291 -5.15 -18.76 -0.04
N TRP A 292 -4.84 -19.92 0.55
CA TRP A 292 -3.48 -20.16 1.06
C TRP A 292 -2.45 -20.30 -0.06
N GLU A 293 -2.83 -20.85 -1.21
CA GLU A 293 -1.96 -20.89 -2.40
C GLU A 293 -1.68 -19.47 -2.90
N GLU A 294 -2.69 -18.62 -2.99
CA GLU A 294 -2.52 -17.20 -3.37
C GLU A 294 -1.59 -16.47 -2.41
N VAL A 295 -1.90 -16.48 -1.12
CA VAL A 295 -1.08 -15.84 -0.09
C VAL A 295 0.33 -16.42 -0.03
N SER A 296 0.51 -17.71 -0.31
CA SER A 296 1.86 -18.31 -0.35
C SER A 296 2.68 -17.77 -1.51
N TYR A 297 2.06 -17.52 -2.65
CA TYR A 297 2.70 -16.92 -3.81
C TYR A 297 3.11 -15.47 -3.54
N GLU A 298 2.20 -14.68 -2.96
CA GLU A 298 2.42 -13.29 -2.55
C GLU A 298 3.55 -13.20 -1.51
N ASN A 299 3.46 -14.01 -0.44
CA ASN A 299 4.51 -14.09 0.56
C ASN A 299 5.87 -14.50 -0.02
N ALA A 300 5.91 -15.42 -1.00
CA ALA A 300 7.16 -15.83 -1.63
C ALA A 300 7.82 -14.68 -2.39
N TRP A 301 7.05 -13.87 -3.12
CA TRP A 301 7.57 -12.68 -3.76
C TRP A 301 8.09 -11.65 -2.74
N CYS A 302 7.32 -11.38 -1.68
CA CYS A 302 7.75 -10.47 -0.62
C CYS A 302 9.05 -10.94 0.05
N MET A 303 9.18 -12.25 0.32
CA MET A 303 10.39 -12.82 0.91
C MET A 303 11.59 -12.75 -0.04
N ASP A 304 11.39 -12.93 -1.35
CA ASP A 304 12.44 -12.73 -2.36
C ASP A 304 12.95 -11.29 -2.33
N VAL A 305 12.03 -10.31 -2.34
CA VAL A 305 12.39 -8.88 -2.23
C VAL A 305 13.14 -8.58 -0.93
N MET A 306 12.77 -9.20 0.18
CA MET A 306 13.43 -9.03 1.48
C MET A 306 14.76 -9.79 1.60
N GLY A 307 15.14 -10.62 0.60
CA GLY A 307 16.31 -11.49 0.66
C GLY A 307 16.17 -12.66 1.64
N LEU A 308 14.94 -13.17 1.82
CA LEU A 308 14.61 -14.28 2.73
C LEU A 308 14.22 -15.58 2.01
N ALA A 309 14.33 -15.62 0.69
CA ALA A 309 13.89 -16.74 -0.15
C ALA A 309 14.86 -17.94 -0.17
N HIS A 310 15.42 -18.32 1.00
CA HIS A 310 16.35 -19.46 1.09
C HIS A 310 15.86 -20.51 2.08
#